data_6a2f508ade8294a7c88e684d74efe134
#
_entry.id   6a2f508ade8294a7c88e684d74efe134
#
_cell.length_a   1.000
_cell.length_b   1.000
_cell.length_c   1.000
_cell.angle_alpha   90.00
_cell.angle_beta   90.00
_cell.angle_gamma   90.00
#
_symmetry.space_group_name_H-M   'P 1'
#
loop_
_entity.id
_entity.type
_entity.pdbx_description
1 polymer ?
#
loop_
_entity_poly.entity_id
_entity_poly.type
_entity_poly.pdbx_seq_one_letter_code
_entity_poly.pdbx_strand_id
1 'polypeptide(L)'
;MKKNTATIFLSFIMTLVSINSFGQDNQIRQSQKSSVTQYVGADTKITINYSRPAVKGRVVWGNMVPYGLAAPDKYSNGKSFPWRAGANENTTIEINNEVKIGGSTLPPGKYSIHMIPSKSDWIIIFNKNNNQWGSFNYDESEDALRVTVTPVEAAFQELLTYNFGNITDNSVVAFLHWEKLKVPFQIKL
;
A
#
# COMPACT_ATOMS: atom_id res chain seq x y z
N MET A 1 -25.11 -69.88 -52.28
CA MET A 1 -24.57 -69.43 -50.95
C MET A 1 -23.99 -68.02 -51.14
N LYS A 2 -24.73 -66.99 -50.70
CA LYS A 2 -24.28 -65.60 -50.76
C LYS A 2 -23.75 -65.24 -49.36
N LYS A 3 -22.50 -64.90 -49.25
CA LYS A 3 -21.86 -64.39 -48.01
C LYS A 3 -22.10 -62.88 -47.92
N ASN A 4 -22.84 -62.44 -46.91
CA ASN A 4 -23.00 -61.02 -46.61
C ASN A 4 -21.84 -60.60 -45.74
N THR A 5 -21.03 -59.67 -46.25
CA THR A 5 -19.96 -59.03 -45.48
C THR A 5 -20.51 -57.72 -44.94
N ALA A 6 -20.75 -57.64 -43.64
CA ALA A 6 -21.15 -56.40 -42.96
C ALA A 6 -19.88 -55.55 -42.65
N THR A 7 -19.81 -54.39 -43.27
CA THR A 7 -18.76 -53.43 -43.03
C THR A 7 -19.20 -52.52 -41.85
N ILE A 8 -18.49 -52.62 -40.72
CA ILE A 8 -18.71 -51.75 -39.54
C ILE A 8 -17.93 -50.49 -39.76
N PHE A 9 -18.61 -49.35 -39.96
CA PHE A 9 -18.01 -48.03 -39.94
C PHE A 9 -17.85 -47.57 -38.48
N LEU A 10 -16.62 -47.54 -38.00
CA LEU A 10 -16.27 -46.95 -36.70
C LEU A 10 -16.10 -45.47 -36.86
N SER A 11 -17.12 -44.67 -36.50
CA SER A 11 -17.05 -43.21 -36.48
C SER A 11 -16.25 -42.75 -35.28
N PHE A 12 -15.06 -42.26 -35.51
CA PHE A 12 -14.20 -41.62 -34.49
C PHE A 12 -14.69 -40.18 -34.29
N ILE A 13 -15.47 -39.89 -33.24
CA ILE A 13 -15.87 -38.56 -32.87
C ILE A 13 -14.70 -37.94 -32.09
N MET A 14 -13.96 -37.08 -32.74
CA MET A 14 -12.88 -36.29 -32.15
C MET A 14 -13.51 -35.06 -31.46
N THR A 15 -13.77 -35.13 -30.16
CA THR A 15 -14.20 -33.99 -29.36
C THR A 15 -13.04 -33.01 -29.21
N LEU A 16 -13.13 -31.87 -29.92
CA LEU A 16 -12.25 -30.73 -29.67
C LEU A 16 -12.56 -30.13 -28.29
N VAL A 17 -11.74 -30.44 -27.31
CA VAL A 17 -11.74 -29.71 -26.04
C VAL A 17 -11.03 -28.38 -26.28
N SER A 18 -11.80 -27.30 -26.40
CA SER A 18 -11.27 -25.94 -26.42
C SER A 18 -10.75 -25.61 -25.01
N ILE A 19 -9.45 -25.69 -24.82
CA ILE A 19 -8.79 -25.20 -23.62
C ILE A 19 -8.81 -23.66 -23.71
N ASN A 20 -9.77 -23.02 -23.06
CA ASN A 20 -9.73 -21.60 -22.83
C ASN A 20 -8.57 -21.33 -21.86
N SER A 21 -7.39 -21.05 -22.40
CA SER A 21 -6.30 -20.46 -21.63
C SER A 21 -6.75 -19.05 -21.22
N PHE A 22 -7.20 -18.91 -19.98
CA PHE A 22 -7.29 -17.60 -19.35
C PHE A 22 -5.87 -17.10 -19.21
N GLY A 23 -5.40 -16.35 -20.20
CA GLY A 23 -4.17 -15.58 -20.10
C GLY A 23 -4.33 -14.63 -18.93
N GLN A 24 -3.68 -14.92 -17.82
CA GLN A 24 -3.48 -13.91 -16.78
C GLN A 24 -2.72 -12.77 -17.46
N ASP A 25 -3.34 -11.60 -17.53
CA ASP A 25 -2.70 -10.37 -18.00
C ASP A 25 -1.57 -10.04 -17.03
N ASN A 26 -0.39 -10.58 -17.28
CA ASN A 26 0.83 -10.40 -16.50
C ASN A 26 1.45 -9.03 -16.77
N GLN A 27 0.64 -7.96 -16.87
CA GLN A 27 1.18 -6.62 -16.97
C GLN A 27 1.96 -6.28 -15.72
N ILE A 28 3.24 -6.04 -15.91
CA ILE A 28 4.14 -5.61 -14.82
C ILE A 28 3.65 -4.26 -14.32
N ARG A 29 3.26 -4.20 -13.05
CA ARG A 29 2.80 -2.96 -12.40
C ARG A 29 3.93 -1.93 -12.40
N GLN A 30 3.62 -0.70 -12.80
CA GLN A 30 4.60 0.40 -12.75
C GLN A 30 5.09 0.69 -11.32
N SER A 31 4.21 0.54 -10.34
CA SER A 31 4.53 0.66 -8.91
C SER A 31 4.40 -0.71 -8.28
N GLN A 32 5.52 -1.39 -8.09
CA GLN A 32 5.59 -2.74 -7.53
C GLN A 32 5.10 -2.74 -6.07
N LYS A 33 4.45 -3.83 -5.66
CA LYS A 33 4.13 -4.07 -4.24
C LYS A 33 5.41 -4.36 -3.46
N SER A 34 5.44 -3.92 -2.22
CA SER A 34 6.52 -4.21 -1.27
C SER A 34 5.95 -4.32 0.13
N SER A 35 6.73 -4.95 1.01
CA SER A 35 6.41 -5.08 2.42
C SER A 35 7.68 -5.00 3.24
N VAL A 36 7.58 -4.45 4.43
CA VAL A 36 8.65 -4.47 5.42
C VAL A 36 8.06 -4.84 6.77
N THR A 37 8.76 -5.70 7.51
CA THR A 37 8.35 -6.15 8.84
C THR A 37 9.47 -5.92 9.83
N GLN A 38 9.13 -5.43 11.03
CA GLN A 38 10.04 -5.27 12.15
C GLN A 38 9.39 -5.83 13.42
N TYR A 39 10.19 -6.54 14.22
CA TYR A 39 9.84 -6.93 15.57
C TYR A 39 10.48 -5.96 16.56
N VAL A 40 9.74 -5.58 17.61
CA VAL A 40 10.19 -4.68 18.69
C VAL A 40 9.82 -5.32 20.02
N GLY A 41 10.73 -5.26 20.99
CA GLY A 41 10.52 -5.97 22.26
C GLY A 41 10.50 -7.48 22.05
N ALA A 42 9.71 -8.18 22.86
CA ALA A 42 9.64 -9.63 22.84
C ALA A 42 8.88 -10.18 21.61
N ASP A 43 7.75 -9.56 21.24
CA ASP A 43 6.80 -10.15 20.29
C ASP A 43 6.00 -9.12 19.47
N THR A 44 6.21 -7.82 19.66
CA THR A 44 5.48 -6.81 18.89
C THR A 44 5.95 -6.79 17.45
N LYS A 45 5.08 -7.24 16.57
CA LYS A 45 5.31 -7.31 15.13
C LYS A 45 4.61 -6.14 14.43
N ILE A 46 5.35 -5.40 13.63
CA ILE A 46 4.87 -4.27 12.84
C ILE A 46 5.16 -4.58 11.36
N THR A 47 4.13 -4.61 10.52
CA THR A 47 4.26 -4.87 9.09
C THR A 47 3.65 -3.71 8.29
N ILE A 48 4.41 -3.14 7.36
CA ILE A 48 3.92 -2.10 6.44
C ILE A 48 3.89 -2.68 5.02
N ASN A 49 2.71 -2.67 4.39
CA ASN A 49 2.52 -3.07 3.00
C ASN A 49 2.21 -1.85 2.15
N TYR A 50 2.87 -1.70 1.01
CA TYR A 50 2.78 -0.50 0.18
C TYR A 50 3.09 -0.80 -1.29
N SER A 51 2.79 0.15 -2.17
CA SER A 51 3.26 0.14 -3.56
C SER A 51 4.27 1.26 -3.77
N ARG A 52 5.31 1.00 -4.57
CA ARG A 52 6.52 1.82 -4.72
C ARG A 52 6.49 2.65 -6.01
N PRO A 53 5.95 3.88 -6.01
CA PRO A 53 6.10 4.77 -7.15
C PRO A 53 7.57 5.19 -7.30
N ALA A 54 7.97 5.43 -8.57
CA ALA A 54 9.27 5.97 -8.92
C ALA A 54 9.20 7.49 -9.14
N VAL A 55 10.28 8.21 -8.90
CA VAL A 55 10.39 9.64 -9.20
C VAL A 55 10.36 9.87 -10.72
N LYS A 56 11.16 9.13 -11.49
CA LYS A 56 11.29 9.25 -12.96
C LYS A 56 11.46 10.70 -13.43
N GLY A 57 12.32 11.46 -12.75
CA GLY A 57 12.61 12.85 -13.08
C GLY A 57 11.47 13.84 -12.86
N ARG A 58 10.38 13.44 -12.20
CA ARG A 58 9.22 14.32 -11.95
C ARG A 58 9.40 15.11 -10.65
N VAL A 59 8.73 16.25 -10.56
CA VAL A 59 8.55 16.96 -9.30
C VAL A 59 7.54 16.20 -8.45
N VAL A 60 8.00 15.66 -7.33
CA VAL A 60 7.15 14.84 -6.44
C VAL A 60 6.29 15.75 -5.56
N TRP A 61 6.93 16.52 -4.71
CA TRP A 61 6.25 17.29 -3.67
C TRP A 61 5.67 18.59 -4.21
N GLY A 62 4.37 18.79 -3.98
CA GLY A 62 3.61 19.93 -4.50
C GLY A 62 3.09 19.76 -5.93
N ASN A 63 3.49 18.68 -6.66
CA ASN A 63 3.01 18.37 -8.00
C ASN A 63 2.39 16.98 -8.05
N MET A 64 3.19 15.89 -8.11
CA MET A 64 2.67 14.53 -8.14
C MET A 64 1.91 14.18 -6.84
N VAL A 65 2.41 14.64 -5.72
CA VAL A 65 1.78 14.58 -4.39
C VAL A 65 1.53 16.03 -3.96
N PRO A 66 0.28 16.51 -3.97
CA PRO A 66 -0.03 17.89 -3.62
C PRO A 66 0.27 18.15 -2.14
N TYR A 67 0.58 19.39 -1.81
CA TYR A 67 0.54 19.86 -0.44
C TYR A 67 -0.92 20.04 0.00
N GLY A 68 -1.24 19.62 1.23
CA GLY A 68 -2.60 19.58 1.72
C GLY A 68 -3.37 18.33 1.25
N LEU A 69 -4.67 18.44 1.23
CA LEU A 69 -5.56 17.42 0.66
C LEU A 69 -5.54 17.52 -0.87
N ALA A 70 -5.57 16.39 -1.54
CA ALA A 70 -5.78 16.34 -2.97
C ALA A 70 -7.17 16.89 -3.33
N ALA A 71 -7.25 17.59 -4.46
CA ALA A 71 -8.53 18.08 -4.97
C ALA A 71 -9.49 16.93 -5.29
N PRO A 72 -10.79 17.14 -5.18
CA PRO A 72 -11.78 16.15 -5.58
C PRO A 72 -11.59 15.69 -7.02
N ASP A 73 -11.82 14.41 -7.26
CA ASP A 73 -11.84 13.83 -8.60
C ASP A 73 -13.08 12.94 -8.80
N LYS A 74 -13.19 12.33 -9.99
CA LYS A 74 -14.34 11.49 -10.35
C LYS A 74 -14.49 10.22 -9.50
N TYR A 75 -13.44 9.82 -8.76
CA TYR A 75 -13.43 8.61 -7.92
C TYR A 75 -13.66 8.92 -6.44
N SER A 76 -13.51 10.18 -6.02
CA SER A 76 -13.62 10.60 -4.62
C SER A 76 -15.00 11.13 -4.23
N ASN A 77 -16.02 10.91 -5.08
CA ASN A 77 -17.39 11.42 -4.87
C ASN A 77 -17.45 12.93 -4.55
N GLY A 78 -16.59 13.71 -5.20
CA GLY A 78 -16.50 15.16 -5.01
C GLY A 78 -15.85 15.59 -3.69
N LYS A 79 -15.22 14.70 -2.94
CA LYS A 79 -14.53 15.01 -1.68
C LYS A 79 -13.02 15.13 -1.89
N SER A 80 -12.39 16.08 -1.21
CA SER A 80 -10.93 16.11 -1.07
C SER A 80 -10.44 14.96 -0.21
N PHE A 81 -9.25 14.45 -0.48
CA PHE A 81 -8.73 13.27 0.20
C PHE A 81 -7.22 13.39 0.47
N PRO A 82 -6.70 12.71 1.53
CA PRO A 82 -5.26 12.68 1.82
C PRO A 82 -4.50 11.80 0.81
N TRP A 83 -3.18 11.99 0.71
CA TRP A 83 -2.35 11.08 -0.07
C TRP A 83 -2.29 9.69 0.56
N ARG A 84 -2.44 8.64 -0.27
CA ARG A 84 -2.38 7.22 0.14
C ARG A 84 -1.00 6.76 0.62
N ALA A 85 -0.05 7.66 0.78
CA ALA A 85 1.33 7.40 1.24
C ALA A 85 2.05 6.28 0.45
N GLY A 86 1.77 6.22 -0.86
CA GLY A 86 2.25 5.21 -1.80
C GLY A 86 1.59 5.37 -3.16
N ALA A 87 1.28 4.24 -3.83
CA ALA A 87 0.59 4.20 -5.11
C ALA A 87 -0.39 3.03 -5.18
N ASN A 88 -1.35 3.08 -6.10
CA ASN A 88 -2.37 2.06 -6.36
C ASN A 88 -3.27 1.84 -5.13
N GLU A 89 -3.22 0.67 -4.49
CA GLU A 89 -3.93 0.38 -3.26
C GLU A 89 -3.46 1.28 -2.11
N ASN A 90 -4.25 1.41 -1.07
CA ASN A 90 -3.84 2.10 0.15
C ASN A 90 -2.61 1.42 0.78
N THR A 91 -1.70 2.22 1.31
CA THR A 91 -0.62 1.73 2.18
C THR A 91 -1.23 1.29 3.50
N THR A 92 -0.80 0.15 4.05
CA THR A 92 -1.32 -0.35 5.34
C THR A 92 -0.20 -0.62 6.32
N ILE A 93 -0.50 -0.44 7.61
CA ILE A 93 0.30 -0.91 8.74
C ILE A 93 -0.53 -1.90 9.56
N GLU A 94 0.09 -3.02 9.93
CA GLU A 94 -0.51 -4.03 10.80
C GLU A 94 0.36 -4.20 12.04
N ILE A 95 -0.25 -4.16 13.21
CA ILE A 95 0.40 -4.19 14.51
C ILE A 95 -0.35 -5.18 15.39
N ASN A 96 0.35 -6.15 15.97
CA ASN A 96 -0.27 -7.21 16.76
C ASN A 96 -0.47 -6.87 18.26
N ASN A 97 0.21 -5.84 18.77
CA ASN A 97 0.10 -5.37 20.15
C ASN A 97 -0.21 -3.87 20.17
N GLU A 98 -0.75 -3.36 21.30
CA GLU A 98 -0.93 -1.94 21.49
C GLU A 98 0.41 -1.19 21.46
N VAL A 99 0.44 -0.05 20.79
CA VAL A 99 1.63 0.82 20.70
C VAL A 99 1.25 2.28 20.90
N LYS A 100 2.26 3.13 21.12
CA LYS A 100 2.10 4.59 21.15
C LYS A 100 2.82 5.22 19.96
N ILE A 101 2.13 6.10 19.23
CA ILE A 101 2.68 6.88 18.13
C ILE A 101 2.35 8.35 18.39
N GLY A 102 3.35 9.24 18.39
CA GLY A 102 3.13 10.65 18.72
C GLY A 102 2.59 10.89 20.15
N GLY A 103 2.86 9.95 21.05
CA GLY A 103 2.35 10.00 22.44
C GLY A 103 0.93 9.46 22.64
N SER A 104 0.20 9.15 21.58
CA SER A 104 -1.16 8.61 21.62
C SER A 104 -1.18 7.11 21.34
N THR A 105 -2.08 6.41 22.02
CA THR A 105 -2.25 4.95 21.90
C THR A 105 -2.92 4.58 20.58
N LEU A 106 -2.35 3.57 19.89
CA LEU A 106 -2.95 2.90 18.75
C LEU A 106 -3.15 1.42 19.13
N PRO A 107 -4.39 0.92 19.19
CA PRO A 107 -4.69 -0.48 19.48
C PRO A 107 -4.10 -1.45 18.45
N PRO A 108 -3.94 -2.75 18.79
CA PRO A 108 -3.59 -3.75 17.79
C PRO A 108 -4.62 -3.79 16.67
N GLY A 109 -4.14 -3.96 15.43
CA GLY A 109 -5.01 -3.96 14.26
C GLY A 109 -4.28 -3.66 12.97
N LYS A 110 -5.06 -3.57 11.90
CA LYS A 110 -4.59 -3.16 10.58
C LYS A 110 -5.24 -1.82 10.21
N TYR A 111 -4.42 -0.89 9.79
CA TYR A 111 -4.83 0.48 9.46
C TYR A 111 -4.30 0.89 8.09
N SER A 112 -5.04 1.71 7.36
CA SER A 112 -4.46 2.48 6.26
C SER A 112 -3.53 3.54 6.80
N ILE A 113 -2.43 3.79 6.12
CA ILE A 113 -1.61 4.98 6.29
C ILE A 113 -1.98 5.98 5.21
N HIS A 114 -2.46 7.15 5.60
CA HIS A 114 -2.58 8.30 4.72
C HIS A 114 -1.71 9.43 5.23
N MET A 115 -1.33 10.35 4.35
CA MET A 115 -0.54 11.52 4.74
C MET A 115 -1.12 12.79 4.12
N ILE A 116 -1.01 13.90 4.86
CA ILE A 116 -1.29 15.25 4.38
C ILE A 116 0.05 16.00 4.37
N PRO A 117 0.74 16.05 3.22
CA PRO A 117 2.01 16.75 3.10
C PRO A 117 1.84 18.27 3.26
N SER A 118 2.86 18.93 3.77
CA SER A 118 2.98 20.38 3.74
C SER A 118 4.43 20.79 3.46
N LYS A 119 4.70 22.10 3.40
CA LYS A 119 6.06 22.62 3.28
C LYS A 119 6.84 22.58 4.60
N SER A 120 6.16 22.25 5.70
CA SER A 120 6.73 22.11 7.05
C SER A 120 6.34 20.73 7.61
N ASP A 121 5.51 20.71 8.65
CA ASP A 121 5.08 19.47 9.28
C ASP A 121 3.99 18.78 8.49
N TRP A 122 4.05 17.45 8.45
CA TRP A 122 3.06 16.59 7.81
C TRP A 122 2.14 15.96 8.84
N ILE A 123 0.93 15.62 8.42
CA ILE A 123 0.02 14.79 9.22
C ILE A 123 0.05 13.37 8.68
N ILE A 124 0.35 12.39 9.54
CA ILE A 124 0.16 10.97 9.26
C ILE A 124 -1.16 10.53 9.89
N ILE A 125 -1.96 9.81 9.13
CA ILE A 125 -3.28 9.32 9.53
C ILE A 125 -3.27 7.80 9.53
N PHE A 126 -3.71 7.19 10.62
CA PHE A 126 -3.97 5.76 10.74
C PHE A 126 -5.48 5.56 10.74
N ASN A 127 -6.03 5.01 9.64
CA ASN A 127 -7.47 4.93 9.42
C ASN A 127 -7.93 3.46 9.41
N LYS A 128 -9.07 3.17 10.01
CA LYS A 128 -9.62 1.81 10.14
C LYS A 128 -10.08 1.21 8.81
N ASN A 129 -10.48 2.04 7.84
CA ASN A 129 -10.80 1.57 6.50
C ASN A 129 -9.51 1.21 5.75
N ASN A 130 -9.08 -0.04 5.90
CA ASN A 130 -7.77 -0.52 5.44
C ASN A 130 -7.82 -1.37 4.16
N ASN A 131 -8.95 -1.41 3.45
CA ASN A 131 -9.13 -2.15 2.21
C ASN A 131 -9.81 -1.28 1.15
N GLN A 132 -9.03 -0.37 0.54
CA GLN A 132 -9.53 0.53 -0.49
C GLN A 132 -8.49 0.79 -1.59
N TRP A 133 -8.95 1.24 -2.74
CA TRP A 133 -8.08 1.73 -3.80
C TRP A 133 -7.69 3.18 -3.51
N GLY A 134 -6.44 3.37 -3.07
CA GLY A 134 -5.92 4.70 -2.74
C GLY A 134 -6.56 5.30 -1.50
N SER A 135 -7.03 6.54 -1.62
CA SER A 135 -7.71 7.30 -0.57
C SER A 135 -9.05 7.85 -1.04
N PHE A 136 -9.59 7.35 -2.15
CA PHE A 136 -10.81 7.92 -2.75
C PHE A 136 -12.05 7.77 -1.86
N ASN A 137 -12.09 6.70 -1.06
CA ASN A 137 -13.16 6.44 -0.09
C ASN A 137 -12.71 6.74 1.34
N TYR A 138 -11.78 7.69 1.49
CA TYR A 138 -11.33 8.11 2.81
C TYR A 138 -12.50 8.74 3.59
N ASP A 139 -12.65 8.29 4.84
CA ASP A 139 -13.61 8.80 5.81
C ASP A 139 -12.86 9.17 7.09
N GLU A 140 -12.91 10.47 7.44
CA GLU A 140 -12.23 11.00 8.63
C GLU A 140 -12.81 10.43 9.94
N SER A 141 -14.08 10.02 9.95
CA SER A 141 -14.72 9.41 11.12
C SER A 141 -14.12 8.03 11.47
N GLU A 142 -13.44 7.39 10.52
CA GLU A 142 -12.73 6.13 10.70
C GLU A 142 -11.24 6.32 11.12
N ASP A 143 -10.79 7.56 11.37
CA ASP A 143 -9.44 7.80 11.86
C ASP A 143 -9.28 7.25 13.29
N ALA A 144 -8.35 6.32 13.43
CA ALA A 144 -7.95 5.81 14.73
C ALA A 144 -6.95 6.74 15.40
N LEU A 145 -6.08 7.38 14.62
CA LEU A 145 -5.04 8.25 15.12
C LEU A 145 -4.55 9.21 14.03
N ARG A 146 -4.24 10.45 14.40
CA ARG A 146 -3.48 11.43 13.61
C ARG A 146 -2.26 11.88 14.38
N VAL A 147 -1.12 11.93 13.73
CA VAL A 147 0.13 12.43 14.31
C VAL A 147 0.79 13.45 13.40
N THR A 148 1.33 14.50 14.01
CA THR A 148 2.14 15.49 13.30
C THR A 148 3.60 15.08 13.34
N VAL A 149 4.28 15.12 12.20
CA VAL A 149 5.68 14.75 12.06
C VAL A 149 6.40 15.76 11.18
N THR A 150 7.68 16.01 11.45
CA THR A 150 8.53 16.88 10.64
C THR A 150 9.35 16.00 9.68
N PRO A 151 9.14 16.11 8.36
CA PRO A 151 10.01 15.46 7.38
C PRO A 151 11.45 15.97 7.51
N VAL A 152 12.40 15.12 7.19
CA VAL A 152 13.82 15.45 7.19
C VAL A 152 14.43 15.24 5.81
N GLU A 153 15.40 16.07 5.44
CA GLU A 153 16.17 15.89 4.22
C GLU A 153 16.96 14.59 4.25
N ALA A 154 17.07 13.95 3.09
CA ALA A 154 17.77 12.68 2.95
C ALA A 154 18.43 12.56 1.57
N ALA A 155 19.30 11.56 1.41
CA ALA A 155 19.84 11.23 0.09
C ALA A 155 18.70 10.87 -0.88
N PHE A 156 18.93 11.11 -2.18
CA PHE A 156 17.93 10.82 -3.21
C PHE A 156 17.55 9.34 -3.24
N GLN A 157 16.25 9.07 -3.24
CA GLN A 157 15.64 7.73 -3.31
C GLN A 157 14.66 7.67 -4.47
N GLU A 158 14.99 6.93 -5.51
CA GLU A 158 14.17 6.83 -6.74
C GLU A 158 12.82 6.16 -6.50
N LEU A 159 12.82 5.00 -5.82
CA LEU A 159 11.59 4.25 -5.51
C LEU A 159 11.16 4.52 -4.09
N LEU A 160 9.91 4.92 -3.85
CA LEU A 160 9.36 5.03 -2.51
C LEU A 160 9.62 3.75 -1.71
N THR A 161 10.14 3.91 -0.49
CA THR A 161 10.36 2.83 0.46
C THR A 161 9.81 3.18 1.82
N TYR A 162 9.33 2.16 2.53
CA TYR A 162 9.23 2.19 3.99
C TYR A 162 10.38 1.38 4.59
N ASN A 163 10.86 1.82 5.74
CA ASN A 163 11.88 1.10 6.48
C ASN A 163 11.79 1.42 7.97
N PHE A 164 12.57 0.69 8.77
CA PHE A 164 12.69 0.87 10.21
C PHE A 164 14.13 1.20 10.59
N GLY A 165 14.30 2.05 11.60
CA GLY A 165 15.61 2.41 12.15
C GLY A 165 15.49 2.78 13.62
N ASN A 166 16.62 3.08 14.25
CA ASN A 166 16.69 3.45 15.68
C ASN A 166 15.94 2.46 16.57
N ILE A 167 16.20 1.15 16.35
CA ILE A 167 15.54 0.05 17.05
C ILE A 167 16.12 -0.04 18.45
N THR A 168 15.24 -0.07 19.46
CA THR A 168 15.57 -0.30 20.87
C THR A 168 14.71 -1.43 21.42
N ASP A 169 14.88 -1.78 22.71
CA ASP A 169 14.09 -2.82 23.35
C ASP A 169 12.58 -2.51 23.39
N ASN A 170 12.19 -1.24 23.32
CA ASN A 170 10.81 -0.80 23.46
C ASN A 170 10.34 0.24 22.43
N SER A 171 11.13 0.49 21.39
CA SER A 171 10.75 1.46 20.37
C SER A 171 11.45 1.23 19.04
N VAL A 172 10.86 1.77 17.98
CA VAL A 172 11.44 1.82 16.65
C VAL A 172 10.97 3.07 15.94
N VAL A 173 11.77 3.60 15.02
CA VAL A 173 11.35 4.65 14.10
C VAL A 173 11.01 4.04 12.77
N ALA A 174 9.73 4.03 12.39
CA ALA A 174 9.30 3.76 11.03
C ALA A 174 9.43 5.04 10.20
N PHE A 175 9.79 4.92 8.93
CA PHE A 175 9.87 6.07 8.03
C PHE A 175 9.55 5.71 6.59
N LEU A 176 8.85 6.62 5.92
CA LEU A 176 8.81 6.68 4.46
C LEU A 176 10.06 7.38 3.96
N HIS A 177 10.67 6.89 2.87
CA HIS A 177 11.77 7.55 2.18
C HIS A 177 11.51 7.59 0.68
N TRP A 178 11.43 8.78 0.12
CA TRP A 178 11.22 8.99 -1.31
C TRP A 178 11.72 10.35 -1.74
N GLU A 179 12.26 10.42 -2.95
CA GLU A 179 12.92 11.60 -3.49
C GLU A 179 14.07 12.03 -2.52
N LYS A 180 14.03 13.19 -1.93
CA LYS A 180 15.04 13.68 -0.96
C LYS A 180 14.48 13.87 0.44
N LEU A 181 13.34 13.21 0.76
CA LEU A 181 12.71 13.33 2.06
C LEU A 181 12.56 11.97 2.75
N LYS A 182 12.79 11.98 4.07
CA LYS A 182 12.29 10.96 5.00
C LYS A 182 11.19 11.56 5.86
N VAL A 183 10.13 10.77 6.08
CA VAL A 183 8.99 11.13 6.94
C VAL A 183 8.98 10.13 8.09
N PRO A 184 9.69 10.43 9.20
CA PRO A 184 9.82 9.52 10.32
C PRO A 184 8.62 9.62 11.28
N PHE A 185 8.26 8.49 11.91
CA PHE A 185 7.38 8.46 13.06
C PHE A 185 7.83 7.37 14.04
N GLN A 186 7.89 7.74 15.32
CA GLN A 186 8.33 6.82 16.37
C GLN A 186 7.15 5.97 16.83
N ILE A 187 7.40 4.66 16.98
CA ILE A 187 6.48 3.68 17.56
C ILE A 187 7.12 3.19 18.85
N LYS A 188 6.40 3.30 19.97
CA LYS A 188 6.81 2.84 21.32
C LYS A 188 5.84 1.77 21.82
N LEU A 189 6.40 0.80 22.53
CA LEU A 189 5.63 -0.21 23.27
C LEU A 189 5.08 0.36 24.56
#